data_231589e13c1e930c10c8ee3c9b4bb131
#
_entry.id   231589e13c1e930c10c8ee3c9b4bb131
#
_cell.length_a   1.000
_cell.length_b   1.000
_cell.length_c   1.000
_cell.angle_alpha   90.00
_cell.angle_beta   90.00
_cell.angle_gamma   90.00
#
_symmetry.space_group_name_H-M   'P 1'
#
loop_
_entity.id
_entity.type
_entity.pdbx_description
1 polymer ?
#
loop_
_entity_poly.entity_id
_entity_poly.type
_entity_poly.pdbx_seq_one_letter_code
_entity_poly.pdbx_strand_id
1 'polypeptide(L)'
;LILAALAALCTPAVRAQDASAAPQRVIFDTDMGNDVVDPLALDMLYKAVDRGEIILLGILSSKDTEFSPRYIDMMNTWYGYPEIPVGRVRDGVVLKRDDYARAVCESGLFPRSRRDRDYGDPVTLYRRLLAESPDSSVVVVSVGFSTNLGRLLESRGDRYSPLDGIELVKRKVKFCSVMGGSFGDKPRAEYNIVNDIPNAKRLFALCPVPVAVVSLELGKTVNYPGASIETDFAWAGKHPMVEGYKAYRKMPYDRPTWDMMSVLYVLRPEMFGVSEPGIICVDDQGYTYFTPTPRGKHTVLTLTPGQQDAVLRFFVRELSSKPAKYR
;
A
#
# COMPACT_ATOMS: atom_id res chain seq x y z
N LEU A 1 60.28 34.03 6.93
CA LEU A 1 58.83 34.12 7.17
C LEU A 1 58.11 33.02 6.38
N ILE A 2 57.75 31.96 7.11
CA ILE A 2 56.98 30.80 6.55
C ILE A 2 55.53 31.01 6.96
N LEU A 3 54.62 31.23 5.99
CA LEU A 3 53.19 31.21 6.23
C LEU A 3 52.68 29.77 6.16
N ALA A 4 52.18 29.28 7.31
CA ALA A 4 51.41 28.02 7.36
C ALA A 4 49.95 28.29 7.05
N ALA A 5 49.44 27.70 5.97
CA ALA A 5 48.02 27.73 5.63
C ALA A 5 47.28 26.60 6.36
N LEU A 6 46.39 26.96 7.30
CA LEU A 6 45.42 26.02 7.90
C LEU A 6 44.32 25.73 6.91
N ALA A 7 44.27 24.51 6.44
CA ALA A 7 43.11 23.99 5.70
C ALA A 7 42.03 23.52 6.71
N ALA A 8 40.95 24.24 6.79
CA ALA A 8 39.77 23.84 7.56
C ALA A 8 39.04 22.70 6.83
N LEU A 9 39.07 21.51 7.39
CA LEU A 9 38.28 20.37 6.98
C LEU A 9 36.80 20.61 7.38
N CYS A 10 35.99 21.03 6.42
CA CYS A 10 34.53 21.01 6.57
C CYS A 10 34.04 19.55 6.46
N THR A 11 33.79 18.91 7.60
CA THR A 11 33.01 17.69 7.67
C THR A 11 31.55 18.03 7.38
N PRO A 12 30.85 17.34 6.43
CA PRO A 12 29.43 17.56 6.27
C PRO A 12 28.71 17.04 7.53
N ALA A 13 28.04 17.93 8.22
CA ALA A 13 27.13 17.58 9.30
C ALA A 13 26.01 16.70 8.73
N VAL A 14 25.97 15.45 9.13
CA VAL A 14 24.81 14.57 8.94
C VAL A 14 23.66 15.24 9.67
N ARG A 15 22.75 15.84 8.91
CA ARG A 15 21.54 16.45 9.45
C ARG A 15 20.75 15.33 10.12
N ALA A 16 20.67 15.34 11.44
CA ALA A 16 19.76 14.50 12.20
C ALA A 16 18.34 14.76 11.66
N GLN A 17 17.64 13.70 11.30
CA GLN A 17 16.23 13.78 10.90
C GLN A 17 15.45 14.46 12.00
N ASP A 18 14.72 15.52 11.65
CA ASP A 18 13.82 16.22 12.55
C ASP A 18 12.80 15.25 13.16
N ALA A 19 12.97 14.93 14.42
CA ALA A 19 12.12 14.04 15.22
C ALA A 19 10.81 14.73 15.67
N SER A 20 10.20 15.60 14.83
CA SER A 20 9.02 16.37 15.24
C SER A 20 7.85 16.40 14.25
N ALA A 21 7.89 15.65 13.15
CA ALA A 21 6.72 15.54 12.27
C ALA A 21 5.69 14.59 12.91
N ALA A 22 4.44 15.03 13.05
CA ALA A 22 3.36 14.18 13.54
C ALA A 22 3.21 12.91 12.64
N PRO A 23 2.92 11.72 13.22
CA PRO A 23 2.78 10.49 12.48
C PRO A 23 1.78 10.62 11.32
N GLN A 24 2.14 10.15 10.12
CA GLN A 24 1.24 10.17 8.98
C GLN A 24 0.08 9.18 9.19
N ARG A 25 -1.16 9.62 9.04
CA ARG A 25 -2.35 8.75 9.13
C ARG A 25 -2.52 8.00 7.82
N VAL A 26 -2.62 6.67 7.87
CA VAL A 26 -2.69 5.81 6.68
C VAL A 26 -3.92 4.91 6.75
N ILE A 27 -4.64 4.80 5.65
CA ILE A 27 -5.61 3.73 5.38
C ILE A 27 -5.03 2.87 4.26
N PHE A 28 -4.99 1.55 4.47
CA PHE A 28 -4.47 0.57 3.51
C PHE A 28 -5.63 -0.21 2.87
N ASP A 29 -5.74 -0.16 1.53
CA ASP A 29 -6.77 -0.85 0.75
C ASP A 29 -6.08 -1.85 -0.20
N THR A 30 -6.40 -3.14 -0.08
CA THR A 30 -5.64 -4.26 -0.62
C THR A 30 -6.56 -5.36 -1.14
N ASP A 31 -6.17 -6.07 -2.19
CA ASP A 31 -6.84 -7.29 -2.65
C ASP A 31 -6.14 -8.57 -2.11
N MET A 32 -5.66 -8.48 -0.89
CA MET A 32 -4.92 -9.50 -0.14
C MET A 32 -5.38 -10.92 -0.45
N GLY A 33 -4.46 -11.78 -0.85
CA GLY A 33 -4.73 -13.15 -1.23
C GLY A 33 -4.48 -13.46 -2.71
N ASN A 34 -4.38 -12.44 -3.57
CA ASN A 34 -4.07 -12.62 -5.00
C ASN A 34 -2.57 -12.72 -5.25
N ASP A 35 -1.81 -11.79 -4.68
CA ASP A 35 -0.36 -11.73 -4.78
C ASP A 35 0.28 -11.64 -3.38
N VAL A 36 1.49 -12.16 -3.24
CA VAL A 36 2.21 -12.14 -1.97
C VAL A 36 2.92 -10.82 -1.71
N VAL A 37 2.76 -9.85 -2.59
CA VAL A 37 3.31 -8.49 -2.40
C VAL A 37 2.47 -7.68 -1.41
N ASP A 38 1.16 -7.93 -1.35
CA ASP A 38 0.27 -7.33 -0.35
C ASP A 38 0.76 -7.53 1.11
N PRO A 39 1.04 -8.77 1.57
CA PRO A 39 1.54 -8.96 2.94
C PRO A 39 2.94 -8.39 3.15
N LEU A 40 3.81 -8.31 2.13
CA LEU A 40 5.10 -7.61 2.22
C LEU A 40 4.89 -6.10 2.45
N ALA A 41 3.96 -5.49 1.71
CA ALA A 41 3.60 -4.09 1.86
C ALA A 41 2.99 -3.81 3.25
N LEU A 42 2.14 -4.72 3.74
CA LEU A 42 1.53 -4.60 5.06
C LEU A 42 2.56 -4.78 6.20
N ASP A 43 3.56 -5.66 6.05
CA ASP A 43 4.69 -5.78 6.99
C ASP A 43 5.44 -4.45 7.15
N MET A 44 5.71 -3.76 6.04
CA MET A 44 6.35 -2.43 6.08
C MET A 44 5.52 -1.41 6.88
N LEU A 45 4.18 -1.44 6.72
CA LEU A 45 3.29 -0.54 7.46
C LEU A 45 3.31 -0.83 8.97
N TYR A 46 3.28 -2.09 9.40
CA TYR A 46 3.38 -2.42 10.84
C TYR A 46 4.71 -1.94 11.43
N LYS A 47 5.81 -2.13 10.72
CA LYS A 47 7.12 -1.67 11.17
C LYS A 47 7.25 -0.15 11.20
N ALA A 48 6.56 0.56 10.29
CA ALA A 48 6.45 2.01 10.34
C ALA A 48 5.59 2.48 11.54
N VAL A 49 4.53 1.73 11.92
CA VAL A 49 3.80 1.96 13.19
C VAL A 49 4.71 1.76 14.39
N ASP A 50 5.50 0.67 14.41
CA ASP A 50 6.48 0.38 15.47
C ASP A 50 7.49 1.52 15.71
N ARG A 51 7.83 2.28 14.65
CA ARG A 51 8.74 3.42 14.71
C ARG A 51 8.04 4.76 14.99
N GLY A 52 6.70 4.76 15.09
CA GLY A 52 5.92 5.98 15.25
C GLY A 52 5.90 6.89 14.02
N GLU A 53 6.26 6.38 12.83
CA GLU A 53 6.23 7.13 11.57
C GLU A 53 4.81 7.29 11.04
N ILE A 54 3.95 6.30 11.28
CA ILE A 54 2.55 6.31 10.84
C ILE A 54 1.59 5.88 11.93
N ILE A 55 0.31 6.24 11.74
CA ILE A 55 -0.84 5.64 12.42
C ILE A 55 -1.64 4.89 11.36
N LEU A 56 -1.68 3.56 11.44
CA LEU A 56 -2.47 2.72 10.53
C LEU A 56 -3.91 2.69 11.03
N LEU A 57 -4.77 3.50 10.40
CA LEU A 57 -6.16 3.72 10.83
C LEU A 57 -7.06 2.51 10.59
N GLY A 58 -6.81 1.77 9.51
CA GLY A 58 -7.59 0.60 9.13
C GLY A 58 -7.07 -0.05 7.86
N ILE A 59 -7.48 -1.31 7.65
CA ILE A 59 -7.14 -2.11 6.48
C ILE A 59 -8.42 -2.60 5.83
N LEU A 60 -8.53 -2.38 4.52
CA LEU A 60 -9.74 -2.67 3.75
C LEU A 60 -9.45 -3.72 2.69
N SER A 61 -10.23 -4.79 2.67
CA SER A 61 -10.15 -5.80 1.62
C SER A 61 -11.06 -5.40 0.45
N SER A 62 -10.48 -5.26 -0.74
CA SER A 62 -11.18 -5.02 -2.00
C SER A 62 -11.48 -6.30 -2.78
N LYS A 63 -10.96 -7.45 -2.33
CA LYS A 63 -11.29 -8.77 -2.88
C LYS A 63 -12.48 -9.39 -2.13
N ASP A 64 -13.54 -9.78 -2.87
CA ASP A 64 -14.72 -10.41 -2.27
C ASP A 64 -14.45 -11.89 -1.98
N THR A 65 -13.90 -12.13 -0.81
CA THR A 65 -13.64 -13.46 -0.25
C THR A 65 -13.71 -13.38 1.28
N GLU A 66 -13.97 -14.50 1.93
CA GLU A 66 -13.89 -14.59 3.39
C GLU A 66 -12.44 -14.66 3.89
N PHE A 67 -11.50 -15.09 3.06
CA PHE A 67 -10.13 -15.37 3.46
C PHE A 67 -9.24 -14.10 3.53
N SER A 68 -9.44 -13.14 2.65
CA SER A 68 -8.68 -11.89 2.65
C SER A 68 -8.79 -11.15 4.01
N PRO A 69 -9.97 -10.80 4.53
CA PRO A 69 -10.08 -10.14 5.83
C PRO A 69 -9.62 -11.03 7.00
N ARG A 70 -9.79 -12.35 6.90
CA ARG A 70 -9.29 -13.30 7.92
C ARG A 70 -7.76 -13.29 7.98
N TYR A 71 -7.10 -13.29 6.84
CA TYR A 71 -5.64 -13.25 6.77
C TYR A 71 -5.09 -11.90 7.24
N ILE A 72 -5.73 -10.79 6.88
CA ILE A 72 -5.39 -9.46 7.40
C ILE A 72 -5.49 -9.44 8.94
N ASP A 73 -6.55 -10.00 9.52
CA ASP A 73 -6.72 -10.06 10.98
C ASP A 73 -5.69 -10.98 11.66
N MET A 74 -5.28 -12.07 11.01
CA MET A 74 -4.14 -12.88 11.44
C MET A 74 -2.84 -12.08 11.47
N MET A 75 -2.57 -11.30 10.42
CA MET A 75 -1.42 -10.40 10.35
C MET A 75 -1.48 -9.37 11.48
N ASN A 76 -2.60 -8.65 11.64
CA ASN A 76 -2.80 -7.72 12.75
C ASN A 76 -2.48 -8.35 14.10
N THR A 77 -3.04 -9.53 14.36
CA THR A 77 -2.87 -10.25 15.63
C THR A 77 -1.41 -10.68 15.85
N TRP A 78 -0.77 -11.18 14.79
CA TRP A 78 0.62 -11.64 14.86
C TRP A 78 1.58 -10.47 15.13
N TYR A 79 1.38 -9.31 14.48
CA TYR A 79 2.19 -8.10 14.71
C TYR A 79 1.89 -7.39 16.03
N GLY A 80 0.80 -7.73 16.73
CA GLY A 80 0.43 -7.12 18.00
C GLY A 80 -0.52 -5.93 17.89
N TYR A 81 -1.22 -5.81 16.76
CA TYR A 81 -2.18 -4.75 16.47
C TYR A 81 -3.61 -5.28 16.21
N PRO A 82 -4.16 -6.14 17.10
CA PRO A 82 -5.48 -6.75 16.90
C PRO A 82 -6.62 -5.72 16.85
N GLU A 83 -6.41 -4.51 17.34
CA GLU A 83 -7.41 -3.42 17.37
C GLU A 83 -7.59 -2.74 16.01
N ILE A 84 -6.61 -2.79 15.09
CA ILE A 84 -6.73 -2.14 13.78
C ILE A 84 -7.94 -2.71 13.04
N PRO A 85 -8.93 -1.88 12.70
CA PRO A 85 -10.17 -2.36 12.09
C PRO A 85 -9.94 -2.90 10.68
N VAL A 86 -10.69 -3.95 10.32
CA VAL A 86 -10.65 -4.60 9.02
C VAL A 86 -12.00 -4.48 8.34
N GLY A 87 -12.00 -3.96 7.10
CA GLY A 87 -13.16 -3.91 6.21
C GLY A 87 -13.20 -5.11 5.27
N ARG A 88 -14.40 -5.66 5.04
CA ARG A 88 -14.64 -6.72 4.07
C ARG A 88 -15.60 -6.27 3.00
N VAL A 89 -15.14 -6.22 1.75
CA VAL A 89 -16.03 -5.97 0.60
C VAL A 89 -16.99 -7.14 0.43
N ARG A 90 -18.22 -6.82 0.01
CA ARG A 90 -19.23 -7.77 -0.44
C ARG A 90 -19.77 -7.26 -1.78
N ASP A 91 -20.21 -8.17 -2.63
CA ASP A 91 -20.66 -7.83 -4.00
C ASP A 91 -19.57 -7.09 -4.80
N GLY A 92 -18.31 -7.50 -4.58
CA GLY A 92 -17.13 -6.98 -5.25
C GLY A 92 -16.56 -7.96 -6.27
N VAL A 93 -15.26 -7.82 -6.54
CA VAL A 93 -14.54 -8.73 -7.44
C VAL A 93 -14.37 -10.09 -6.80
N VAL A 94 -14.94 -11.12 -7.42
CA VAL A 94 -14.78 -12.52 -7.04
C VAL A 94 -13.86 -13.21 -8.04
N LEU A 95 -12.72 -13.68 -7.58
CA LEU A 95 -11.79 -14.46 -8.37
C LEU A 95 -11.91 -15.94 -8.00
N LYS A 96 -12.06 -16.80 -8.99
CA LYS A 96 -12.19 -18.26 -8.81
C LYS A 96 -10.88 -18.93 -8.36
N ARG A 97 -9.77 -18.24 -8.43
CA ARG A 97 -8.45 -18.78 -8.11
C ARG A 97 -8.34 -18.95 -6.59
N ASP A 98 -7.93 -20.13 -6.15
CA ASP A 98 -7.49 -20.36 -4.77
C ASP A 98 -6.29 -19.47 -4.48
N ASP A 99 -6.36 -18.80 -3.37
CA ASP A 99 -5.36 -17.86 -2.95
C ASP A 99 -4.55 -18.41 -1.76
N TYR A 100 -3.37 -17.86 -1.56
CA TYR A 100 -2.50 -18.22 -0.44
C TYR A 100 -3.14 -17.87 0.92
N ALA A 101 -3.99 -16.84 0.97
CA ALA A 101 -4.67 -16.44 2.19
C ALA A 101 -5.57 -17.56 2.71
N ARG A 102 -6.28 -18.26 1.81
CA ARG A 102 -7.07 -19.43 2.16
C ARG A 102 -6.20 -20.52 2.80
N ALA A 103 -5.10 -20.88 2.14
CA ALA A 103 -4.20 -21.93 2.64
C ALA A 103 -3.67 -21.62 4.04
N VAL A 104 -3.27 -20.38 4.30
CA VAL A 104 -2.79 -19.95 5.63
C VAL A 104 -3.92 -19.92 6.66
N CYS A 105 -5.10 -19.41 6.29
CA CYS A 105 -6.26 -19.39 7.19
C CYS A 105 -6.72 -20.79 7.61
N GLU A 106 -6.71 -21.75 6.70
CA GLU A 106 -7.11 -23.14 6.96
C GLU A 106 -6.02 -23.96 7.66
N SER A 107 -4.77 -23.49 7.69
CA SER A 107 -3.65 -24.17 8.34
C SER A 107 -3.78 -24.29 9.87
N GLY A 108 -4.57 -23.41 10.50
CA GLY A 108 -4.69 -23.32 11.96
C GLY A 108 -3.43 -22.83 12.69
N LEU A 109 -2.40 -22.34 11.96
CA LEU A 109 -1.13 -21.94 12.56
C LEU A 109 -1.18 -20.59 13.29
N PHE A 110 -2.12 -19.72 12.92
CA PHE A 110 -2.18 -18.35 13.42
C PHE A 110 -3.56 -18.01 13.97
N PRO A 111 -3.64 -17.38 15.15
CA PRO A 111 -4.90 -16.94 15.72
C PRO A 111 -5.44 -15.69 15.00
N ARG A 112 -6.74 -15.51 15.06
CA ARG A 112 -7.47 -14.29 14.69
C ARG A 112 -8.06 -13.64 15.93
N SER A 113 -8.18 -12.33 15.93
CA SER A 113 -8.82 -11.58 17.02
C SER A 113 -10.32 -11.40 16.81
N ARG A 114 -10.81 -11.46 15.56
CA ARG A 114 -12.20 -11.18 15.17
C ARG A 114 -12.90 -12.40 14.59
N ARG A 115 -14.23 -12.39 14.71
CA ARG A 115 -15.13 -13.30 14.00
C ARG A 115 -15.50 -12.66 12.65
N ASP A 116 -15.94 -13.45 11.68
CA ASP A 116 -16.27 -12.98 10.33
C ASP A 116 -17.35 -11.87 10.30
N ARG A 117 -18.28 -11.89 11.26
CA ARG A 117 -19.33 -10.87 11.43
C ARG A 117 -18.79 -9.51 11.91
N ASP A 118 -17.60 -9.48 12.47
CA ASP A 118 -16.98 -8.27 13.02
C ASP A 118 -16.24 -7.47 11.94
N TYR A 119 -16.07 -8.04 10.73
CA TYR A 119 -15.55 -7.31 9.57
C TYR A 119 -16.64 -6.44 8.95
N GLY A 120 -16.49 -5.13 9.11
CA GLY A 120 -17.45 -4.14 8.64
C GLY A 120 -17.45 -3.95 7.11
N ASP A 121 -18.46 -3.24 6.62
CA ASP A 121 -18.45 -2.75 5.25
C ASP A 121 -17.32 -1.74 5.04
N PRO A 122 -16.52 -1.86 3.96
CA PRO A 122 -15.33 -1.03 3.78
C PRO A 122 -15.65 0.44 3.50
N VAL A 123 -16.73 0.75 2.80
CA VAL A 123 -17.12 2.15 2.54
C VAL A 123 -17.54 2.82 3.84
N THR A 124 -18.34 2.13 4.65
CA THR A 124 -18.72 2.59 5.99
C THR A 124 -17.49 2.80 6.88
N LEU A 125 -16.52 1.89 6.82
CA LEU A 125 -15.29 2.01 7.57
C LEU A 125 -14.43 3.19 7.08
N TYR A 126 -14.26 3.36 5.76
CA TYR A 126 -13.60 4.54 5.18
C TYR A 126 -14.20 5.84 5.71
N ARG A 127 -15.53 5.97 5.60
CA ARG A 127 -16.25 7.18 5.99
C ARG A 127 -16.05 7.50 7.47
N ARG A 128 -16.11 6.49 8.34
CA ARG A 128 -15.85 6.63 9.76
C ARG A 128 -14.43 7.13 10.02
N LEU A 129 -13.41 6.42 9.49
CA LEU A 129 -12.00 6.75 9.72
C LEU A 129 -11.65 8.15 9.18
N LEU A 130 -12.21 8.53 8.04
CA LEU A 130 -12.02 9.87 7.49
C LEU A 130 -12.70 10.94 8.36
N ALA A 131 -13.96 10.71 8.79
CA ALA A 131 -14.69 11.65 9.61
C ALA A 131 -14.00 11.93 10.95
N GLU A 132 -13.43 10.88 11.58
CA GLU A 132 -12.71 10.94 12.85
C GLU A 132 -11.31 11.56 12.72
N SER A 133 -10.79 11.75 11.50
CA SER A 133 -9.46 12.29 11.27
C SER A 133 -9.46 13.82 11.09
N PRO A 134 -8.33 14.51 11.40
CA PRO A 134 -8.17 15.91 11.05
C PRO A 134 -8.24 16.15 9.53
N ASP A 135 -8.53 17.37 9.11
CA ASP A 135 -8.60 17.74 7.69
C ASP A 135 -7.20 17.61 7.05
N SER A 136 -7.15 17.15 5.80
CA SER A 136 -5.93 16.97 4.99
C SER A 136 -4.83 16.15 5.68
N SER A 137 -5.19 15.17 6.52
CA SER A 137 -4.25 14.40 7.33
C SER A 137 -4.10 12.93 6.91
N VAL A 138 -5.03 12.39 6.13
CA VAL A 138 -5.04 10.97 5.80
C VAL A 138 -4.41 10.72 4.43
N VAL A 139 -3.54 9.72 4.35
CA VAL A 139 -3.08 9.15 3.09
C VAL A 139 -3.80 7.82 2.86
N VAL A 140 -4.33 7.62 1.67
CA VAL A 140 -4.88 6.34 1.24
C VAL A 140 -3.84 5.62 0.40
N VAL A 141 -3.46 4.41 0.80
CA VAL A 141 -2.62 3.49 0.02
C VAL A 141 -3.54 2.41 -0.55
N SER A 142 -3.79 2.44 -1.84
CA SER A 142 -4.67 1.49 -2.54
C SER A 142 -3.84 0.63 -3.49
N VAL A 143 -3.67 -0.64 -3.14
CA VAL A 143 -2.82 -1.58 -3.88
C VAL A 143 -3.61 -2.75 -4.49
N GLY A 144 -4.91 -2.81 -4.24
CA GLY A 144 -5.83 -3.78 -4.83
C GLY A 144 -6.81 -3.17 -5.83
N PHE A 145 -7.96 -3.80 -5.99
CA PHE A 145 -9.03 -3.30 -6.87
C PHE A 145 -9.57 -1.97 -6.37
N SER A 146 -9.95 -1.10 -7.29
CA SER A 146 -10.49 0.24 -6.97
C SER A 146 -11.90 0.22 -6.36
N THR A 147 -12.46 -0.96 -6.07
CA THR A 147 -13.86 -1.18 -5.63
C THR A 147 -14.24 -0.31 -4.44
N ASN A 148 -13.46 -0.37 -3.37
CA ASN A 148 -13.80 0.34 -2.13
C ASN A 148 -13.68 1.86 -2.30
N LEU A 149 -12.58 2.31 -2.92
CA LEU A 149 -12.32 3.74 -3.11
C LEU A 149 -13.27 4.34 -4.15
N GLY A 150 -13.57 3.62 -5.24
CA GLY A 150 -14.57 4.05 -6.22
C GLY A 150 -15.97 4.17 -5.61
N ARG A 151 -16.40 3.20 -4.81
CA ARG A 151 -17.67 3.24 -4.07
C ARG A 151 -17.71 4.34 -3.00
N LEU A 152 -16.57 4.59 -2.33
CA LEU A 152 -16.45 5.71 -1.39
C LEU A 152 -16.73 7.05 -2.09
N LEU A 153 -16.14 7.27 -3.28
CA LEU A 153 -16.32 8.52 -4.03
C LEU A 153 -17.77 8.76 -4.45
N GLU A 154 -18.55 7.69 -4.69
CA GLU A 154 -20.00 7.78 -5.00
C GLU A 154 -20.90 7.77 -3.76
N SER A 155 -20.34 7.57 -2.56
CA SER A 155 -21.14 7.45 -1.34
C SER A 155 -21.81 8.77 -0.96
N ARG A 156 -22.99 8.66 -0.33
CA ARG A 156 -23.73 9.80 0.20
C ARG A 156 -23.41 10.03 1.68
N GLY A 157 -23.86 11.16 2.23
CA GLY A 157 -23.77 11.44 3.67
C GLY A 157 -24.41 10.33 4.50
N ASP A 158 -23.82 10.05 5.66
CA ASP A 158 -24.26 9.02 6.60
C ASP A 158 -24.12 9.50 8.06
N ARG A 159 -24.30 8.59 9.01
CA ARG A 159 -24.18 8.88 10.45
C ARG A 159 -22.82 9.41 10.90
N TYR A 160 -21.75 9.18 10.14
CA TYR A 160 -20.39 9.63 10.47
C TYR A 160 -20.08 11.01 9.89
N SER A 161 -20.64 11.32 8.72
CA SER A 161 -20.45 12.62 8.06
C SER A 161 -21.61 12.95 7.14
N PRO A 162 -22.16 14.19 7.18
CA PRO A 162 -23.17 14.63 6.24
C PRO A 162 -22.62 14.87 4.82
N LEU A 163 -21.30 14.91 4.65
CA LEU A 163 -20.65 15.11 3.34
C LEU A 163 -20.83 13.87 2.46
N ASP A 164 -21.00 14.07 1.15
CA ASP A 164 -20.83 12.98 0.20
C ASP A 164 -19.37 12.50 0.14
N GLY A 165 -19.12 11.42 -0.60
CA GLY A 165 -17.79 10.78 -0.63
C GLY A 165 -16.71 11.68 -1.22
N ILE A 166 -17.03 12.44 -2.28
CA ILE A 166 -16.07 13.35 -2.93
C ILE A 166 -15.69 14.48 -1.97
N GLU A 167 -16.65 15.13 -1.34
CA GLU A 167 -16.37 16.22 -0.41
C GLU A 167 -15.67 15.73 0.87
N LEU A 168 -15.99 14.51 1.34
CA LEU A 168 -15.31 13.91 2.48
C LEU A 168 -13.85 13.61 2.16
N VAL A 169 -13.57 12.98 1.01
CA VAL A 169 -12.19 12.70 0.54
C VAL A 169 -11.43 14.01 0.33
N LYS A 170 -12.04 15.00 -0.34
CA LYS A 170 -11.44 16.32 -0.56
C LYS A 170 -11.02 17.02 0.74
N ARG A 171 -11.83 16.89 1.79
CA ARG A 171 -11.56 17.50 3.08
C ARG A 171 -10.49 16.76 3.89
N LYS A 172 -10.54 15.42 3.90
CA LYS A 172 -9.80 14.61 4.86
C LYS A 172 -8.51 13.99 4.31
N VAL A 173 -8.49 13.67 3.01
CA VAL A 173 -7.38 12.98 2.39
C VAL A 173 -6.37 13.99 1.86
N LYS A 174 -5.09 13.76 2.17
CA LYS A 174 -3.96 14.55 1.70
C LYS A 174 -3.59 14.17 0.26
N PHE A 175 -3.47 12.86 -0.01
CA PHE A 175 -3.26 12.27 -1.32
C PHE A 175 -3.54 10.77 -1.29
N CYS A 176 -3.65 10.14 -2.47
CA CYS A 176 -3.71 8.71 -2.63
C CYS A 176 -2.43 8.19 -3.29
N SER A 177 -1.86 7.08 -2.77
CA SER A 177 -0.81 6.29 -3.42
C SER A 177 -1.45 5.03 -3.97
N VAL A 178 -1.47 4.86 -5.29
CA VAL A 178 -2.24 3.81 -5.96
C VAL A 178 -1.31 2.93 -6.77
N MET A 179 -1.40 1.60 -6.57
CA MET A 179 -0.81 0.63 -7.49
C MET A 179 -1.83 0.29 -8.57
N GLY A 180 -1.53 0.63 -9.83
CA GLY A 180 -2.40 0.33 -10.96
C GLY A 180 -1.98 1.01 -12.25
N GLY A 181 -2.46 0.46 -13.34
CA GLY A 181 -2.20 0.98 -14.67
C GLY A 181 -0.86 0.55 -15.29
N SER A 182 -0.77 0.79 -16.59
CA SER A 182 0.39 0.44 -17.42
C SER A 182 0.61 1.57 -18.43
N PHE A 183 1.80 2.18 -18.41
CA PHE A 183 2.11 3.40 -19.17
C PHE A 183 3.37 3.27 -20.00
N GLY A 184 3.92 2.05 -20.13
CA GLY A 184 5.12 1.77 -20.93
C GLY A 184 4.83 1.67 -22.44
N ASP A 185 5.87 1.42 -23.24
CA ASP A 185 5.77 1.30 -24.70
C ASP A 185 4.84 0.18 -25.19
N LYS A 186 4.62 -0.84 -24.38
CA LYS A 186 3.70 -1.95 -24.61
C LYS A 186 2.68 -2.04 -23.48
N PRO A 187 1.70 -1.13 -23.45
CA PRO A 187 0.73 -1.06 -22.35
C PRO A 187 -0.11 -2.33 -22.31
N ARG A 188 -0.57 -2.67 -21.12
CA ARG A 188 -1.44 -3.82 -20.87
C ARG A 188 -2.65 -3.34 -20.06
N ALA A 189 -3.77 -4.06 -20.17
CA ALA A 189 -4.83 -3.98 -19.20
C ALA A 189 -4.26 -4.51 -17.87
N GLU A 190 -3.92 -3.60 -16.96
CA GLU A 190 -3.26 -3.92 -15.70
C GLU A 190 -4.26 -4.62 -14.76
N TYR A 191 -3.75 -5.56 -13.93
CA TYR A 191 -4.58 -6.50 -13.17
C TYR A 191 -5.59 -5.82 -12.24
N ASN A 192 -5.17 -4.83 -11.46
CA ASN A 192 -6.06 -4.11 -10.53
C ASN A 192 -7.11 -3.28 -11.27
N ILE A 193 -6.77 -2.80 -12.46
CA ILE A 193 -7.66 -2.00 -13.31
C ILE A 193 -8.67 -2.90 -14.03
N VAL A 194 -8.19 -3.96 -14.73
CA VAL A 194 -9.04 -4.78 -15.59
C VAL A 194 -10.06 -5.60 -14.81
N ASN A 195 -9.78 -5.94 -13.58
CA ASN A 195 -10.70 -6.71 -12.73
C ASN A 195 -11.84 -5.87 -12.16
N ASP A 196 -11.71 -4.53 -12.13
CA ASP A 196 -12.81 -3.63 -11.72
C ASP A 196 -12.78 -2.29 -12.49
N ILE A 197 -12.94 -2.38 -13.80
CA ILE A 197 -12.92 -1.21 -14.71
C ILE A 197 -13.88 -0.09 -14.25
N PRO A 198 -15.14 -0.37 -13.85
CA PRO A 198 -16.05 0.69 -13.45
C PRO A 198 -15.53 1.51 -12.27
N ASN A 199 -15.01 0.87 -11.22
CA ASN A 199 -14.47 1.57 -10.05
C ASN A 199 -13.11 2.21 -10.33
N ALA A 200 -12.27 1.62 -11.19
CA ALA A 200 -11.05 2.26 -11.65
C ALA A 200 -11.33 3.57 -12.42
N LYS A 201 -12.32 3.57 -13.30
CA LYS A 201 -12.80 4.79 -13.98
C LYS A 201 -13.27 5.85 -12.98
N ARG A 202 -14.06 5.46 -11.97
CA ARG A 202 -14.53 6.37 -10.92
C ARG A 202 -13.36 6.96 -10.12
N LEU A 203 -12.41 6.14 -9.72
CA LEU A 203 -11.23 6.57 -9.00
C LEU A 203 -10.51 7.69 -9.76
N PHE A 204 -10.11 7.44 -11.00
CA PHE A 204 -9.33 8.42 -11.76
C PHE A 204 -10.15 9.62 -12.23
N ALA A 205 -11.45 9.46 -12.48
CA ALA A 205 -12.28 10.57 -12.90
C ALA A 205 -12.74 11.48 -11.75
N LEU A 206 -13.01 10.90 -10.57
CA LEU A 206 -13.71 11.60 -9.48
C LEU A 206 -12.82 11.96 -8.31
N CYS A 207 -11.61 11.35 -8.16
CA CYS A 207 -10.77 11.62 -7.01
C CYS A 207 -10.39 13.11 -6.92
N PRO A 208 -10.78 13.80 -5.84
CA PRO A 208 -10.61 15.26 -5.76
C PRO A 208 -9.22 15.68 -5.30
N VAL A 209 -8.39 14.74 -4.83
CA VAL A 209 -7.05 14.96 -4.26
C VAL A 209 -5.96 14.42 -5.20
N PRO A 210 -4.68 14.79 -5.00
CA PRO A 210 -3.58 14.21 -5.77
C PRO A 210 -3.54 12.68 -5.69
N VAL A 211 -3.22 12.03 -6.82
CA VAL A 211 -3.04 10.58 -6.93
C VAL A 211 -1.65 10.30 -7.51
N ALA A 212 -0.79 9.68 -6.72
CA ALA A 212 0.51 9.19 -7.16
C ALA A 212 0.39 7.70 -7.53
N VAL A 213 0.81 7.33 -8.73
CA VAL A 213 0.57 6.00 -9.28
C VAL A 213 1.87 5.23 -9.45
N VAL A 214 1.91 4.03 -8.88
CA VAL A 214 2.89 2.98 -9.16
C VAL A 214 2.36 2.14 -10.31
N SER A 215 3.03 2.20 -11.46
CA SER A 215 2.62 1.43 -12.64
C SER A 215 3.07 -0.03 -12.59
N LEU A 216 2.48 -0.84 -13.45
CA LEU A 216 2.90 -2.22 -13.72
C LEU A 216 4.40 -2.30 -14.02
N GLU A 217 4.91 -1.37 -14.84
CA GLU A 217 6.32 -1.33 -15.27
C GLU A 217 7.23 -1.00 -14.10
N LEU A 218 6.88 0.04 -13.32
CA LEU A 218 7.68 0.47 -12.19
C LEU A 218 7.87 -0.66 -11.17
N GLY A 219 6.79 -1.34 -10.77
CA GLY A 219 6.88 -2.44 -9.80
C GLY A 219 7.74 -3.61 -10.27
N LYS A 220 7.92 -3.80 -11.59
CA LYS A 220 8.79 -4.83 -12.18
C LYS A 220 10.26 -4.45 -12.18
N THR A 221 10.63 -3.20 -11.94
CA THR A 221 12.04 -2.77 -11.97
C THR A 221 12.84 -3.27 -10.75
N VAL A 222 12.15 -3.60 -9.65
CA VAL A 222 12.77 -4.11 -8.43
C VAL A 222 12.10 -5.41 -8.02
N ASN A 223 12.88 -6.47 -7.84
CA ASN A 223 12.38 -7.77 -7.40
C ASN A 223 12.87 -8.07 -5.99
N TYR A 224 11.95 -8.37 -5.06
CA TYR A 224 12.29 -8.81 -3.72
C TYR A 224 12.80 -10.26 -3.76
N PRO A 225 14.00 -10.56 -3.19
CA PRO A 225 14.64 -11.87 -3.34
C PRO A 225 13.92 -12.94 -2.49
N GLY A 226 13.54 -14.04 -3.13
CA GLY A 226 12.95 -15.20 -2.45
C GLY A 226 13.87 -15.83 -1.40
N ALA A 227 15.19 -15.73 -1.60
CA ALA A 227 16.18 -16.19 -0.63
C ALA A 227 16.05 -15.47 0.72
N SER A 228 15.72 -14.16 0.73
CA SER A 228 15.44 -13.41 1.95
C SER A 228 14.24 -13.98 2.72
N ILE A 229 13.17 -14.37 2.01
CA ILE A 229 12.01 -15.01 2.65
C ILE A 229 12.38 -16.33 3.31
N GLU A 230 13.33 -17.09 2.76
CA GLU A 230 13.75 -18.36 3.34
C GLU A 230 14.67 -18.20 4.56
N THR A 231 15.53 -17.19 4.56
CA THR A 231 16.62 -17.07 5.53
C THR A 231 16.37 -16.01 6.61
N ASP A 232 15.89 -14.84 6.21
CA ASP A 232 15.90 -13.67 7.11
C ASP A 232 14.77 -13.69 8.14
N PHE A 233 13.79 -14.59 7.98
CA PHE A 233 12.64 -14.75 8.88
C PHE A 233 12.77 -15.98 9.81
N ALA A 234 13.92 -16.66 9.83
CA ALA A 234 14.15 -17.85 10.68
C ALA A 234 13.92 -17.56 12.17
N TRP A 235 14.13 -16.33 12.62
CA TRP A 235 13.90 -15.89 14.00
C TRP A 235 12.43 -16.02 14.44
N ALA A 236 11.48 -16.00 13.51
CA ALA A 236 10.03 -16.01 13.81
C ALA A 236 9.48 -17.43 14.06
N GLY A 237 10.21 -18.48 13.70
CA GLY A 237 9.71 -19.86 13.67
C GLY A 237 8.58 -20.04 12.66
N LYS A 238 7.42 -19.44 12.92
CA LYS A 238 6.27 -19.35 12.01
C LYS A 238 5.87 -17.91 11.81
N HIS A 239 5.76 -17.50 10.55
CA HIS A 239 5.43 -16.13 10.14
C HIS A 239 4.31 -16.16 9.10
N PRO A 240 3.16 -15.46 9.30
CA PRO A 240 2.02 -15.57 8.40
C PRO A 240 2.35 -15.15 6.97
N MET A 241 3.18 -14.11 6.78
CA MET A 241 3.64 -13.68 5.47
C MET A 241 4.51 -14.77 4.79
N VAL A 242 5.44 -15.39 5.51
CA VAL A 242 6.30 -16.47 4.99
C VAL A 242 5.48 -17.69 4.60
N GLU A 243 4.49 -18.08 5.41
CA GLU A 243 3.61 -19.19 5.07
C GLU A 243 2.72 -18.85 3.86
N GLY A 244 2.29 -17.59 3.72
CA GLY A 244 1.62 -17.11 2.51
C GLY A 244 2.52 -17.21 1.28
N TYR A 245 3.77 -16.79 1.40
CA TYR A 245 4.75 -16.85 0.32
C TYR A 245 5.00 -18.29 -0.16
N LYS A 246 5.15 -19.24 0.78
CA LYS A 246 5.30 -20.67 0.50
C LYS A 246 4.05 -21.28 -0.16
N ALA A 247 2.85 -20.85 0.27
CA ALA A 247 1.59 -21.34 -0.27
C ALA A 247 1.31 -20.82 -1.69
N TYR A 248 1.81 -19.61 -2.02
CA TYR A 248 1.60 -18.98 -3.31
C TYR A 248 2.33 -19.70 -4.45
N ARG A 249 3.61 -20.07 -4.24
CA ARG A 249 4.45 -20.73 -5.24
C ARG A 249 5.59 -21.51 -4.58
N LYS A 250 6.11 -22.52 -5.30
CA LYS A 250 7.30 -23.27 -4.86
C LYS A 250 8.50 -22.31 -4.68
N MET A 251 9.07 -22.33 -3.50
CA MET A 251 10.27 -21.58 -3.14
C MET A 251 11.56 -22.18 -3.72
N PRO A 252 12.66 -21.39 -3.88
CA PRO A 252 12.67 -19.93 -3.80
C PRO A 252 12.16 -19.28 -5.10
N TYR A 253 11.61 -18.08 -5.02
CA TYR A 253 11.30 -17.25 -6.18
C TYR A 253 11.32 -15.78 -5.81
N ASP A 254 11.82 -14.94 -6.71
CA ASP A 254 11.80 -13.49 -6.57
C ASP A 254 10.44 -12.93 -6.98
N ARG A 255 10.07 -11.80 -6.39
CA ARG A 255 8.78 -11.18 -6.68
C ARG A 255 8.91 -9.68 -6.95
N PRO A 256 8.34 -9.16 -8.06
CA PRO A 256 8.21 -7.71 -8.27
C PRO A 256 7.52 -7.03 -7.09
N THR A 257 7.86 -5.76 -6.83
CA THR A 257 7.54 -5.09 -5.57
C THR A 257 6.42 -4.05 -5.69
N TRP A 258 5.45 -4.25 -6.57
CA TRP A 258 4.38 -3.31 -6.91
C TRP A 258 3.77 -2.58 -5.70
N ASP A 259 3.17 -3.31 -4.76
CA ASP A 259 2.45 -2.76 -3.61
C ASP A 259 3.39 -2.12 -2.60
N MET A 260 4.56 -2.73 -2.44
CA MET A 260 5.62 -2.21 -1.58
C MET A 260 6.09 -0.82 -2.03
N MET A 261 6.11 -0.55 -3.36
CA MET A 261 6.43 0.77 -3.91
C MET A 261 5.42 1.83 -3.48
N SER A 262 4.11 1.49 -3.48
CA SER A 262 3.06 2.42 -3.04
C SER A 262 3.19 2.77 -1.56
N VAL A 263 3.55 1.80 -0.71
CA VAL A 263 3.86 2.04 0.70
C VAL A 263 5.15 2.85 0.85
N LEU A 264 6.19 2.49 0.12
CA LEU A 264 7.48 3.18 0.18
C LEU A 264 7.35 4.66 -0.20
N TYR A 265 6.54 4.99 -1.19
CA TYR A 265 6.30 6.39 -1.57
C TYR A 265 5.71 7.22 -0.41
N VAL A 266 4.86 6.62 0.40
CA VAL A 266 4.32 7.29 1.60
C VAL A 266 5.39 7.49 2.67
N LEU A 267 6.28 6.52 2.85
CA LEU A 267 7.31 6.53 3.89
C LEU A 267 8.56 7.32 3.49
N ARG A 268 8.92 7.27 2.20
CA ARG A 268 10.20 7.82 1.65
C ARG A 268 9.98 8.36 0.24
N PRO A 269 9.16 9.42 0.07
CA PRO A 269 8.84 9.97 -1.25
C PRO A 269 10.08 10.46 -2.00
N GLU A 270 11.12 10.86 -1.30
CA GLU A 270 12.40 11.30 -1.84
C GLU A 270 13.16 10.22 -2.62
N MET A 271 12.80 8.96 -2.46
CA MET A 271 13.42 7.87 -3.21
C MET A 271 12.91 7.74 -4.65
N PHE A 272 11.87 8.48 -5.02
CA PHE A 272 11.22 8.39 -6.33
C PHE A 272 11.43 9.64 -7.17
N GLY A 273 11.44 9.45 -8.50
CA GLY A 273 11.09 10.48 -9.46
C GLY A 273 9.59 10.54 -9.64
N VAL A 274 9.06 11.70 -10.00
CA VAL A 274 7.64 11.95 -10.20
C VAL A 274 7.45 12.63 -11.55
N SER A 275 6.51 12.16 -12.37
CA SER A 275 6.17 12.81 -13.64
C SER A 275 5.62 14.23 -13.45
N GLU A 276 5.56 15.01 -14.52
CA GLU A 276 4.68 16.18 -14.55
C GLU A 276 3.24 15.79 -14.19
N PRO A 277 2.46 16.73 -13.62
CA PRO A 277 1.05 16.49 -13.37
C PRO A 277 0.29 16.14 -14.65
N GLY A 278 -0.70 15.28 -14.54
CA GLY A 278 -1.51 14.86 -15.68
C GLY A 278 -2.88 14.31 -15.27
N ILE A 279 -3.56 13.75 -16.26
CA ILE A 279 -4.85 13.07 -16.10
C ILE A 279 -4.66 11.63 -16.58
N ILE A 280 -5.12 10.68 -15.76
CA ILE A 280 -5.22 9.26 -16.14
C ILE A 280 -6.66 8.97 -16.53
N CYS A 281 -6.85 8.34 -17.67
CA CYS A 281 -8.12 7.81 -18.14
C CYS A 281 -8.02 6.27 -18.25
N VAL A 282 -9.15 5.60 -18.05
CA VAL A 282 -9.30 4.15 -18.21
C VAL A 282 -10.32 3.90 -19.30
N ASP A 283 -10.00 3.07 -20.29
CA ASP A 283 -10.96 2.69 -21.34
C ASP A 283 -11.85 1.49 -20.94
N ASP A 284 -12.72 1.06 -21.85
CA ASP A 284 -13.66 -0.05 -21.60
C ASP A 284 -12.98 -1.42 -21.58
N GLN A 285 -11.73 -1.51 -21.99
CA GLN A 285 -10.90 -2.71 -21.97
C GLN A 285 -9.92 -2.75 -20.78
N GLY A 286 -9.89 -1.69 -19.96
CA GLY A 286 -9.01 -1.59 -18.80
C GLY A 286 -7.59 -1.10 -19.12
N TYR A 287 -7.35 -0.55 -20.32
CA TYR A 287 -6.11 0.15 -20.62
C TYR A 287 -6.11 1.54 -19.97
N THR A 288 -4.95 2.00 -19.57
CA THR A 288 -4.76 3.30 -18.94
C THR A 288 -3.94 4.22 -19.81
N TYR A 289 -4.34 5.49 -19.86
CA TYR A 289 -3.69 6.53 -20.63
C TYR A 289 -3.35 7.71 -19.73
N PHE A 290 -2.11 8.16 -19.74
CA PHE A 290 -1.66 9.32 -19.01
C PHE A 290 -1.43 10.49 -19.97
N THR A 291 -2.12 11.61 -19.73
CA THR A 291 -1.97 12.84 -20.52
C THR A 291 -1.43 13.94 -19.61
N PRO A 292 -0.18 14.39 -19.82
CA PRO A 292 0.38 15.50 -19.05
C PRO A 292 -0.45 16.77 -19.21
N THR A 293 -0.75 17.43 -18.10
CA THR A 293 -1.41 18.74 -18.08
C THR A 293 -1.16 19.43 -16.73
N PRO A 294 -0.86 20.73 -16.70
CA PRO A 294 -0.59 21.45 -15.45
C PRO A 294 -1.77 21.48 -14.46
N ARG A 295 -2.98 21.23 -14.94
CA ARG A 295 -4.19 21.17 -14.11
C ARG A 295 -4.53 19.75 -13.64
N GLY A 296 -3.74 18.76 -14.03
CA GLY A 296 -3.91 17.36 -13.65
C GLY A 296 -3.62 17.14 -12.16
N LYS A 297 -4.21 16.11 -11.61
CA LYS A 297 -3.98 15.69 -10.21
C LYS A 297 -3.27 14.35 -10.10
N HIS A 298 -3.00 13.71 -11.22
CA HIS A 298 -2.34 12.41 -11.26
C HIS A 298 -0.87 12.58 -11.62
N THR A 299 -0.03 11.77 -10.98
CA THR A 299 1.39 11.65 -11.29
C THR A 299 1.76 10.18 -11.39
N VAL A 300 2.71 9.85 -12.26
CA VAL A 300 3.28 8.50 -12.38
C VAL A 300 4.67 8.52 -11.75
N LEU A 301 4.91 7.58 -10.84
CA LEU A 301 6.19 7.45 -10.17
C LEU A 301 7.22 6.78 -11.09
N THR A 302 8.48 7.14 -10.90
CA THR A 302 9.61 6.60 -11.68
C THR A 302 10.81 6.31 -10.78
N LEU A 303 11.71 5.44 -11.24
CA LEU A 303 13.00 5.17 -10.61
C LEU A 303 14.10 5.14 -11.66
N THR A 304 15.19 5.83 -11.38
CA THR A 304 16.46 5.63 -12.10
C THR A 304 17.11 4.32 -11.66
N PRO A 305 18.05 3.74 -12.43
CA PRO A 305 18.76 2.52 -12.02
C PRO A 305 19.40 2.63 -10.63
N GLY A 306 20.03 3.76 -10.30
CA GLY A 306 20.60 3.98 -8.96
C GLY A 306 19.58 4.02 -7.84
N GLN A 307 18.38 4.54 -8.10
CA GLN A 307 17.27 4.51 -7.16
C GLN A 307 16.70 3.10 -6.98
N GLN A 308 16.63 2.28 -8.05
CA GLN A 308 16.18 0.88 -7.97
C GLN A 308 17.05 0.07 -6.99
N ASP A 309 18.38 0.22 -7.06
CA ASP A 309 19.31 -0.43 -6.13
C ASP A 309 19.12 0.06 -4.68
N ALA A 310 18.88 1.35 -4.49
CA ALA A 310 18.63 1.92 -3.17
C ALA A 310 17.29 1.41 -2.59
N VAL A 311 16.26 1.32 -3.41
CA VAL A 311 14.94 0.77 -3.06
C VAL A 311 15.04 -0.71 -2.68
N LEU A 312 15.77 -1.52 -3.46
CA LEU A 312 15.97 -2.94 -3.14
C LEU A 312 16.66 -3.10 -1.77
N ARG A 313 17.75 -2.35 -1.53
CA ARG A 313 18.44 -2.39 -0.23
C ARG A 313 17.52 -1.95 0.91
N PHE A 314 16.67 -0.96 0.69
CA PHE A 314 15.68 -0.54 1.67
C PHE A 314 14.70 -1.67 1.98
N PHE A 315 14.10 -2.30 0.97
CA PHE A 315 13.15 -3.39 1.15
C PHE A 315 13.75 -4.57 1.89
N VAL A 316 14.94 -5.02 1.50
CA VAL A 316 15.60 -6.16 2.19
C VAL A 316 15.86 -5.82 3.66
N ARG A 317 16.42 -4.65 3.96
CA ARG A 317 16.67 -4.21 5.34
C ARG A 317 15.38 -4.06 6.15
N GLU A 318 14.34 -3.48 5.55
CA GLU A 318 13.08 -3.23 6.21
C GLU A 318 12.36 -4.53 6.57
N LEU A 319 12.21 -5.43 5.58
CA LEU A 319 11.48 -6.68 5.76
C LEU A 319 12.25 -7.70 6.63
N SER A 320 13.58 -7.74 6.58
CA SER A 320 14.38 -8.62 7.45
C SER A 320 14.41 -8.16 8.91
N SER A 321 14.08 -6.90 9.20
CA SER A 321 14.04 -6.37 10.57
C SER A 321 12.91 -7.00 11.39
N LYS A 322 13.15 -7.18 12.70
CA LYS A 322 12.11 -7.70 13.60
C LYS A 322 11.09 -6.61 13.95
N PRO A 323 9.78 -6.92 13.96
CA PRO A 323 8.78 -6.03 14.54
C PRO A 323 9.02 -5.81 16.04
N ALA A 324 8.50 -4.71 16.60
CA ALA A 324 8.72 -4.34 18.00
C ALA A 324 8.35 -5.46 18.98
N LYS A 325 7.26 -6.18 18.71
CA LYS A 325 6.81 -7.33 19.52
C LYS A 325 7.85 -8.45 19.67
N TYR A 326 8.83 -8.54 18.77
CA TYR A 326 9.82 -9.63 18.71
C TYR A 326 11.26 -9.14 18.89
N ARG A 327 11.45 -7.90 19.32
CA ARG A 327 12.76 -7.30 19.66
C ARG A 327 13.22 -7.62 21.06
#